data_4e7a3be12e97f6ebc6f5c14d67bc0987
#
_entry.id   4e7a3be12e97f6ebc6f5c14d67bc0987
#
_cell.length_a   1.000
_cell.length_b   1.000
_cell.length_c   1.000
_cell.angle_alpha   90.00
_cell.angle_beta   90.00
_cell.angle_gamma   90.00
#
_symmetry.space_group_name_H-M   'P 1'
#
loop_
_entity.id
_entity.type
_entity.pdbx_description
1 polymer ?
#
loop_
_entity_poly.entity_id
_entity_poly.type
_entity_poly.pdbx_seq_one_letter_code
_entity_poly.pdbx_strand_id
1 'polypeptide(L)'
;MKEKVQVLGRALSGMVMPNIGAFIAWGLITAFFLSTGWIPNEKLAEMISPMSKYLLPLLIAYTGGKVVADHRGGVIGAIATMGIIVGSDNPMFIGAMIMGPLSAWIIKKFDKMIEGKVKAGFEMIVNNFSLGILGAILACVASYIITPAVTGLNSAMEAGVGFFVDNGIMPLTSIFIEPAKVLFLNNAINHGILSPMGIQQVEEVGKSIFFLLEANPGPGLGILLAYCIVGKGSAKSTAPGAAIIHFFGGIHEIYFPYILMNPILLIATIAGGATGVFVFNLFNVGLTGPSSPGSIISILMMCEKHSYLGLILGVLISTVVAFVVALPILKFAGKDTSLEEATAKKDSMKRESKGQSGIKENVSVNNSDNGQAGTIKASGTLKIAFACDAGMGSSAMGATVLKKKIDKAGLKDIEVSHTPVSSIPADVDIVVTHEELGERAAHSNQNARLILITNFLAAPQYDELIEELKQVRG
;
A
#
# COMPACT_ATOMS: atom_id res chain seq x y z
N MET A 1 -14.64 18.02 0.43
CA MET A 1 -14.10 17.42 1.66
C MET A 1 -13.43 16.08 1.37
N LYS A 2 -14.09 15.13 0.64
CA LYS A 2 -13.53 13.81 0.25
C LYS A 2 -12.17 13.91 -0.43
N GLU A 3 -12.00 14.79 -1.41
CA GLU A 3 -10.76 14.98 -2.16
C GLU A 3 -9.58 15.41 -1.27
N LYS A 4 -9.79 16.36 -0.35
CA LYS A 4 -8.74 16.81 0.59
C LYS A 4 -8.28 15.70 1.54
N VAL A 5 -9.22 14.87 2.02
CA VAL A 5 -8.91 13.70 2.86
C VAL A 5 -8.10 12.66 2.08
N GLN A 6 -8.46 12.41 0.82
CA GLN A 6 -7.70 11.50 -0.05
C GLN A 6 -6.29 12.02 -0.36
N VAL A 7 -6.12 13.33 -0.59
CA VAL A 7 -4.79 13.94 -0.80
C VAL A 7 -3.93 13.79 0.45
N LEU A 8 -4.48 14.12 1.62
CA LEU A 8 -3.78 13.95 2.89
C LEU A 8 -3.39 12.48 3.12
N GLY A 9 -4.34 11.57 2.94
CA GLY A 9 -4.10 10.15 3.13
C GLY A 9 -3.02 9.59 2.22
N ARG A 10 -2.97 10.04 0.95
CA ARG A 10 -1.89 9.67 0.02
C ARG A 10 -0.54 10.20 0.47
N ALA A 11 -0.49 11.44 0.93
CA ALA A 11 0.75 12.02 1.44
C ALA A 11 1.29 11.22 2.63
N LEU A 12 0.43 10.90 3.61
CA LEU A 12 0.79 10.09 4.78
C LEU A 12 1.24 8.68 4.39
N SER A 13 0.43 7.98 3.60
CA SER A 13 0.75 6.62 3.14
C SER A 13 2.03 6.59 2.28
N GLY A 14 2.24 7.59 1.43
CA GLY A 14 3.43 7.71 0.59
C GLY A 14 4.75 7.89 1.37
N MET A 15 4.68 8.32 2.63
CA MET A 15 5.84 8.42 3.51
C MET A 15 6.14 7.09 4.22
N VAL A 16 5.12 6.28 4.51
CA VAL A 16 5.25 5.02 5.27
C VAL A 16 5.47 3.80 4.38
N MET A 17 4.70 3.67 3.29
CA MET A 17 4.71 2.49 2.42
C MET A 17 6.10 2.11 1.86
N PRO A 18 6.96 3.05 1.41
CA PRO A 18 8.30 2.69 0.95
C PRO A 18 9.17 2.08 2.06
N ASN A 19 8.84 2.34 3.31
CA ASN A 19 9.58 1.90 4.49
C ASN A 19 8.94 0.69 5.20
N ILE A 20 7.90 0.07 4.61
CA ILE A 20 7.14 -1.00 5.26
C ILE A 20 8.01 -2.18 5.69
N GLY A 21 9.08 -2.47 4.93
CA GLY A 21 10.05 -3.51 5.30
C GLY A 21 10.72 -3.28 6.66
N ALA A 22 11.01 -2.02 7.01
CA ALA A 22 11.57 -1.69 8.32
C ALA A 22 10.54 -1.88 9.46
N PHE A 23 9.27 -1.58 9.21
CA PHE A 23 8.17 -1.84 10.15
C PHE A 23 7.97 -3.34 10.38
N ILE A 24 8.03 -4.15 9.31
CA ILE A 24 7.95 -5.62 9.41
C ILE A 24 9.14 -6.15 10.21
N ALA A 25 10.36 -5.68 9.94
CA ALA A 25 11.55 -6.09 10.67
C ALA A 25 11.42 -5.76 12.17
N TRP A 26 11.00 -4.53 12.50
CA TRP A 26 10.73 -4.14 13.88
C TRP A 26 9.68 -5.02 14.56
N GLY A 27 8.54 -5.26 13.88
CA GLY A 27 7.47 -6.11 14.39
C GLY A 27 7.91 -7.56 14.63
N LEU A 28 8.71 -8.14 13.74
CA LEU A 28 9.28 -9.49 13.90
C LEU A 28 10.26 -9.54 15.07
N ILE A 29 11.17 -8.57 15.20
CA ILE A 29 12.11 -8.49 16.33
C ILE A 29 11.33 -8.41 17.64
N THR A 30 10.26 -7.61 17.68
CA THR A 30 9.38 -7.48 18.84
C THR A 30 8.68 -8.80 19.14
N ALA A 31 8.06 -9.45 18.13
CA ALA A 31 7.36 -10.72 18.28
C ALA A 31 8.27 -11.86 18.79
N PHE A 32 9.52 -11.89 18.36
CA PHE A 32 10.44 -12.94 18.75
C PHE A 32 11.11 -12.67 20.11
N PHE A 33 11.60 -11.47 20.35
CA PHE A 33 12.58 -11.22 21.40
C PHE A 33 12.05 -10.47 22.62
N LEU A 34 10.85 -9.85 22.53
CA LEU A 34 10.23 -9.24 23.72
C LEU A 34 10.04 -10.29 24.82
N SER A 35 9.96 -9.87 26.08
CA SER A 35 9.79 -10.78 27.24
C SER A 35 8.58 -11.71 27.11
N THR A 36 7.52 -11.28 26.42
CA THR A 36 6.30 -12.05 26.09
C THR A 36 6.38 -12.77 24.75
N GLY A 37 7.48 -12.61 24.01
CA GLY A 37 7.64 -13.11 22.65
C GLY A 37 7.94 -14.60 22.56
N TRP A 38 8.22 -15.08 21.33
CA TRP A 38 8.44 -16.50 21.04
C TRP A 38 9.76 -17.03 21.62
N ILE A 39 10.83 -16.24 21.54
CA ILE A 39 12.20 -16.59 21.96
C ILE A 39 12.75 -15.38 22.73
N PRO A 40 12.29 -15.13 23.97
CA PRO A 40 12.67 -13.96 24.73
C PRO A 40 14.19 -13.82 24.84
N ASN A 41 14.72 -12.66 24.53
CA ASN A 41 16.15 -12.37 24.60
C ASN A 41 16.36 -10.87 24.89
N GLU A 42 16.76 -10.54 26.11
CA GLU A 42 16.92 -9.17 26.57
C GLU A 42 17.86 -8.35 25.68
N LYS A 43 19.03 -8.92 25.31
CA LYS A 43 20.01 -8.24 24.47
C LYS A 43 19.49 -7.91 23.06
N LEU A 44 18.69 -8.80 22.47
CA LEU A 44 18.11 -8.55 21.14
C LEU A 44 16.88 -7.64 21.24
N ALA A 45 16.17 -7.67 22.35
CA ALA A 45 15.04 -6.76 22.61
C ALA A 45 15.47 -5.30 22.76
N GLU A 46 16.75 -5.02 23.12
CA GLU A 46 17.29 -3.66 23.15
C GLU A 46 17.21 -2.93 21.78
N MET A 47 17.07 -3.66 20.67
CA MET A 47 16.87 -3.05 19.35
C MET A 47 15.47 -2.45 19.16
N ILE A 48 14.47 -2.88 19.92
CA ILE A 48 13.05 -2.52 19.70
C ILE A 48 12.84 -1.02 19.85
N SER A 49 13.23 -0.46 20.99
CA SER A 49 13.05 0.97 21.27
C SER A 49 13.87 1.89 20.36
N PRO A 50 15.17 1.65 20.06
CA PRO A 50 15.87 2.47 19.07
C PRO A 50 15.27 2.41 17.66
N MET A 51 14.73 1.29 17.25
CA MET A 51 14.09 1.18 15.94
C MET A 51 12.78 2.00 15.89
N SER A 52 11.92 1.90 16.89
CA SER A 52 10.64 2.65 16.91
C SER A 52 10.87 4.13 17.18
N LYS A 53 11.76 4.49 18.09
CA LYS A 53 11.98 5.88 18.49
C LYS A 53 12.80 6.69 17.47
N TYR A 54 13.80 6.07 16.82
CA TYR A 54 14.71 6.77 15.90
C TYR A 54 14.56 6.31 14.45
N LEU A 55 14.80 5.01 14.18
CA LEU A 55 14.91 4.53 12.80
C LEU A 55 13.63 4.76 11.99
N LEU A 56 12.50 4.30 12.49
CA LEU A 56 11.23 4.38 11.76
C LEU A 56 10.77 5.84 11.52
N PRO A 57 10.76 6.75 12.51
CA PRO A 57 10.44 8.15 12.26
C PRO A 57 11.41 8.83 11.29
N LEU A 58 12.72 8.55 11.37
CA LEU A 58 13.71 9.14 10.47
C LEU A 58 13.53 8.66 9.02
N LEU A 59 13.19 7.38 8.81
CA LEU A 59 12.87 6.85 7.48
C LEU A 59 11.62 7.50 6.89
N ILE A 60 10.58 7.71 7.70
CA ILE A 60 9.36 8.42 7.29
C ILE A 60 9.68 9.86 6.89
N ALA A 61 10.42 10.58 7.74
CA ALA A 61 10.80 11.97 7.49
C ALA A 61 11.67 12.10 6.23
N TYR A 62 12.64 11.21 6.07
CA TYR A 62 13.48 11.14 4.87
C TYR A 62 12.63 10.94 3.61
N THR A 63 11.73 9.94 3.65
CA THR A 63 10.84 9.63 2.51
C THR A 63 9.91 10.80 2.20
N GLY A 64 9.30 11.42 3.22
CA GLY A 64 8.44 12.59 3.07
C GLY A 64 9.19 13.81 2.52
N GLY A 65 10.39 14.05 3.01
CA GLY A 65 11.26 15.11 2.52
C GLY A 65 11.71 14.88 1.07
N LYS A 66 12.06 13.64 0.73
CA LYS A 66 12.47 13.25 -0.62
C LYS A 66 11.37 13.49 -1.66
N VAL A 67 10.12 13.26 -1.32
CA VAL A 67 8.98 13.55 -2.21
C VAL A 67 8.88 15.04 -2.55
N VAL A 68 9.28 15.94 -1.64
CA VAL A 68 9.15 17.40 -1.81
C VAL A 68 10.37 18.03 -2.50
N ALA A 69 11.58 17.60 -2.14
CA ALA A 69 12.83 18.21 -2.60
C ALA A 69 13.96 17.17 -2.78
N ASP A 70 13.64 16.03 -3.38
CA ASP A 70 14.56 14.95 -3.71
C ASP A 70 15.49 14.55 -2.55
N HIS A 71 16.72 14.13 -2.85
CA HIS A 71 17.67 13.69 -1.84
C HIS A 71 17.94 14.74 -0.75
N ARG A 72 18.09 16.02 -1.14
CA ARG A 72 18.33 17.13 -0.20
C ARG A 72 17.16 17.27 0.77
N GLY A 73 15.93 17.17 0.26
CA GLY A 73 14.72 17.20 1.09
C GLY A 73 14.66 16.03 2.06
N GLY A 74 15.09 14.84 1.65
CA GLY A 74 15.18 13.67 2.52
C GLY A 74 16.15 13.88 3.68
N VAL A 75 17.36 14.36 3.38
CA VAL A 75 18.41 14.57 4.39
C VAL A 75 18.01 15.65 5.40
N ILE A 76 17.53 16.80 4.95
CA ILE A 76 17.12 17.88 5.88
C ILE A 76 15.89 17.45 6.68
N GLY A 77 14.98 16.65 6.09
CA GLY A 77 13.84 16.07 6.77
C GLY A 77 14.25 15.20 7.94
N ALA A 78 15.21 14.32 7.73
CA ALA A 78 15.75 13.46 8.79
C ALA A 78 16.45 14.28 9.89
N ILE A 79 17.30 15.25 9.52
CA ILE A 79 18.02 16.11 10.49
C ILE A 79 17.02 16.88 11.36
N ALA A 80 16.05 17.57 10.76
CA ALA A 80 15.07 18.37 11.48
C ALA A 80 14.19 17.50 12.40
N THR A 81 13.87 16.27 11.96
CA THR A 81 13.07 15.32 12.74
C THR A 81 13.81 14.82 13.99
N MET A 82 15.14 14.73 13.98
CA MET A 82 15.90 14.45 15.21
C MET A 82 15.59 15.41 16.33
N GLY A 83 15.35 16.71 16.01
CA GLY A 83 15.00 17.71 17.01
C GLY A 83 13.69 17.36 17.75
N ILE A 84 12.68 16.88 17.04
CA ILE A 84 11.41 16.47 17.70
C ILE A 84 11.52 15.13 18.42
N ILE A 85 12.31 14.19 17.91
CA ILE A 85 12.51 12.89 18.54
C ILE A 85 13.17 13.04 19.91
N VAL A 86 14.22 13.85 20.00
CA VAL A 86 14.96 14.08 21.24
C VAL A 86 14.12 14.82 22.29
N GLY A 87 13.16 15.63 21.86
CA GLY A 87 12.26 16.37 22.73
C GLY A 87 11.08 15.54 23.29
N SER A 88 10.97 14.24 22.97
CA SER A 88 9.84 13.39 23.36
C SER A 88 10.30 12.03 23.85
N ASP A 89 9.58 11.49 24.81
CA ASP A 89 9.75 10.10 25.25
C ASP A 89 9.05 9.10 24.34
N ASN A 90 7.98 9.52 23.68
CA ASN A 90 7.19 8.70 22.76
C ASN A 90 7.70 8.74 21.32
N PRO A 91 7.51 7.68 20.51
CA PRO A 91 7.85 7.67 19.09
C PRO A 91 7.14 8.78 18.31
N MET A 92 7.89 9.61 17.60
CA MET A 92 7.38 10.82 16.93
C MET A 92 7.01 10.59 15.46
N PHE A 93 6.13 9.60 15.17
CA PHE A 93 5.70 9.28 13.80
C PHE A 93 4.96 10.43 13.11
N ILE A 94 3.96 10.99 13.79
CA ILE A 94 3.17 12.12 13.24
C ILE A 94 4.07 13.33 13.08
N GLY A 95 4.95 13.57 14.04
CA GLY A 95 5.94 14.62 13.97
C GLY A 95 6.87 14.46 12.76
N ALA A 96 7.32 13.25 12.47
CA ALA A 96 8.14 12.93 11.32
C ALA A 96 7.40 13.16 9.99
N MET A 97 6.11 12.79 9.92
CA MET A 97 5.25 13.05 8.76
C MET A 97 5.03 14.54 8.49
N ILE A 98 5.12 15.38 9.51
CA ILE A 98 5.02 16.85 9.39
C ILE A 98 6.38 17.45 9.07
N MET A 99 7.41 17.12 9.85
CA MET A 99 8.74 17.72 9.74
C MET A 99 9.47 17.38 8.46
N GLY A 100 9.34 16.14 7.97
CA GLY A 100 9.97 15.72 6.72
C GLY A 100 9.61 16.62 5.55
N PRO A 101 8.33 16.70 5.15
CA PRO A 101 7.88 17.58 4.07
C PRO A 101 8.08 19.08 4.37
N LEU A 102 7.87 19.53 5.61
CA LEU A 102 8.00 20.93 5.98
C LEU A 102 9.43 21.45 5.82
N SER A 103 10.41 20.73 6.34
CA SER A 103 11.82 21.09 6.22
C SER A 103 12.30 21.00 4.76
N ALA A 104 11.82 20.03 4.02
CA ALA A 104 12.09 19.92 2.59
C ALA A 104 11.48 21.07 1.77
N TRP A 105 10.29 21.53 2.13
CA TRP A 105 9.69 22.71 1.51
C TRP A 105 10.51 23.96 1.80
N ILE A 106 11.04 24.11 3.02
CA ILE A 106 11.88 25.26 3.40
C ILE A 106 13.17 25.26 2.58
N ILE A 107 13.90 24.13 2.49
CA ILE A 107 15.14 24.08 1.70
C ILE A 107 14.88 24.29 0.22
N LYS A 108 13.79 23.76 -0.33
CA LYS A 108 13.39 23.99 -1.72
C LYS A 108 13.13 25.49 -2.00
N LYS A 109 12.53 26.20 -1.07
CA LYS A 109 12.34 27.67 -1.16
C LYS A 109 13.68 28.39 -1.09
N PHE A 110 14.57 27.98 -0.21
CA PHE A 110 15.92 28.53 -0.11
C PHE A 110 16.71 28.30 -1.40
N ASP A 111 16.73 27.06 -1.92
CA ASP A 111 17.44 26.71 -3.16
C ASP A 111 16.95 27.60 -4.33
N LYS A 112 15.63 27.79 -4.46
CA LYS A 112 15.06 28.67 -5.48
C LYS A 112 15.47 30.14 -5.31
N MET A 113 15.70 30.61 -4.07
CA MET A 113 16.10 31.98 -3.79
C MET A 113 17.55 32.25 -4.17
N ILE A 114 18.44 31.23 -4.09
CA ILE A 114 19.86 31.35 -4.43
C ILE A 114 20.19 30.89 -5.86
N GLU A 115 19.21 30.34 -6.58
CA GLU A 115 19.36 29.86 -7.95
C GLU A 115 19.92 30.99 -8.86
N GLY A 116 20.97 30.68 -9.64
CA GLY A 116 21.66 31.63 -10.49
C GLY A 116 22.53 32.67 -9.78
N LYS A 117 22.60 32.69 -8.44
CA LYS A 117 23.42 33.63 -7.67
C LYS A 117 24.71 33.02 -7.15
N VAL A 118 24.85 31.70 -7.20
CA VAL A 118 26.04 30.99 -6.74
C VAL A 118 27.09 31.04 -7.85
N LYS A 119 28.30 31.44 -7.53
CA LYS A 119 29.41 31.43 -8.51
C LYS A 119 29.84 30.02 -8.84
N ALA A 120 30.22 29.83 -10.11
CA ALA A 120 30.72 28.51 -10.58
C ALA A 120 31.86 27.98 -9.68
N GLY A 121 31.79 26.73 -9.30
CA GLY A 121 32.74 26.06 -8.40
C GLY A 121 32.39 26.13 -6.91
N PHE A 122 31.42 26.97 -6.50
CA PHE A 122 30.97 27.06 -5.11
C PHE A 122 29.65 26.30 -4.85
N GLU A 123 29.03 25.70 -5.86
CA GLU A 123 27.72 25.05 -5.76
C GLU A 123 27.71 23.94 -4.69
N MET A 124 28.75 23.10 -4.67
CA MET A 124 28.88 21.99 -3.71
C MET A 124 28.95 22.52 -2.27
N ILE A 125 29.77 23.55 -2.05
CA ILE A 125 29.94 24.16 -0.71
C ILE A 125 28.62 24.76 -0.27
N VAL A 126 28.00 25.61 -1.10
CA VAL A 126 26.72 26.25 -0.79
C VAL A 126 25.63 25.22 -0.53
N ASN A 127 25.56 24.16 -1.36
CA ASN A 127 24.58 23.10 -1.20
C ASN A 127 24.74 22.34 0.12
N ASN A 128 25.96 21.95 0.49
CA ASN A 128 26.18 21.18 1.71
C ASN A 128 26.02 22.04 2.96
N PHE A 129 26.58 23.25 2.97
CA PHE A 129 26.49 24.14 4.13
C PHE A 129 25.08 24.67 4.34
N SER A 130 24.35 25.03 3.28
CA SER A 130 22.96 25.47 3.42
C SER A 130 22.07 24.36 4.00
N LEU A 131 22.24 23.13 3.55
CA LEU A 131 21.51 21.97 4.07
C LEU A 131 21.86 21.73 5.55
N GLY A 132 23.13 21.74 5.89
CA GLY A 132 23.59 21.51 7.27
C GLY A 132 23.14 22.61 8.23
N ILE A 133 23.33 23.88 7.86
CA ILE A 133 22.96 25.03 8.69
C ILE A 133 21.44 25.12 8.86
N LEU A 134 20.66 25.04 7.77
CA LEU A 134 19.20 25.06 7.84
C LEU A 134 18.66 23.84 8.61
N GLY A 135 19.25 22.66 8.39
CA GLY A 135 18.89 21.46 9.11
C GLY A 135 19.11 21.58 10.62
N ALA A 136 20.25 22.13 11.04
CA ALA A 136 20.55 22.36 12.45
C ALA A 136 19.59 23.38 13.09
N ILE A 137 19.32 24.50 12.39
CA ILE A 137 18.35 25.50 12.85
C ILE A 137 16.97 24.88 12.99
N LEU A 138 16.51 24.14 11.98
CA LEU A 138 15.19 23.50 11.99
C LEU A 138 15.09 22.44 13.08
N ALA A 139 16.14 21.66 13.34
CA ALA A 139 16.15 20.70 14.44
C ALA A 139 16.00 21.40 15.81
N CYS A 140 16.74 22.48 16.04
CA CYS A 140 16.62 23.28 17.28
C CYS A 140 15.21 23.89 17.41
N VAL A 141 14.71 24.54 16.36
CA VAL A 141 13.35 25.13 16.37
C VAL A 141 12.28 24.07 16.57
N ALA A 142 12.41 22.94 15.91
CA ALA A 142 11.46 21.82 16.01
C ALA A 142 11.38 21.27 17.43
N SER A 143 12.52 21.12 18.11
CA SER A 143 12.57 20.63 19.50
C SER A 143 11.75 21.50 20.47
N TYR A 144 11.78 22.83 20.29
CA TYR A 144 11.08 23.75 21.22
C TYR A 144 9.66 24.10 20.79
N ILE A 145 9.35 24.10 19.50
CA ILE A 145 8.06 24.59 18.99
C ILE A 145 7.18 23.44 18.50
N ILE A 146 7.74 22.55 17.70
CA ILE A 146 6.95 21.49 17.07
C ILE A 146 6.70 20.33 18.02
N THR A 147 7.69 19.96 18.83
CA THR A 147 7.55 18.86 19.81
C THR A 147 6.34 19.05 20.74
N PRO A 148 6.14 20.19 21.44
CA PRO A 148 4.97 20.35 22.30
C PRO A 148 3.65 20.28 21.54
N ALA A 149 3.59 20.78 20.32
CA ALA A 149 2.38 20.74 19.50
C ALA A 149 2.03 19.28 19.08
N VAL A 150 3.04 18.51 18.66
CA VAL A 150 2.86 17.10 18.28
C VAL A 150 2.55 16.25 19.49
N THR A 151 3.22 16.46 20.62
CA THR A 151 2.92 15.77 21.89
C THR A 151 1.48 16.04 22.32
N GLY A 152 1.02 17.29 22.27
CA GLY A 152 -0.36 17.64 22.56
C GLY A 152 -1.36 16.96 21.61
N LEU A 153 -1.04 16.85 20.32
CA LEU A 153 -1.86 16.12 19.36
C LEU A 153 -1.89 14.59 19.69
N ASN A 154 -0.74 13.99 20.00
CA ASN A 154 -0.66 12.60 20.39
C ASN A 154 -1.51 12.35 21.65
N SER A 155 -1.37 13.17 22.70
CA SER A 155 -2.16 13.04 23.94
C SER A 155 -3.67 13.19 23.69
N ALA A 156 -4.08 14.09 22.78
CA ALA A 156 -5.49 14.19 22.39
C ALA A 156 -5.99 12.94 21.66
N MET A 157 -5.15 12.33 20.80
CA MET A 157 -5.47 11.06 20.13
C MET A 157 -5.54 9.89 21.13
N GLU A 158 -4.58 9.82 22.06
CA GLU A 158 -4.57 8.83 23.15
C GLU A 158 -5.83 8.93 24.01
N ALA A 159 -6.23 10.14 24.41
CA ALA A 159 -7.47 10.37 25.16
C ALA A 159 -8.70 9.95 24.35
N GLY A 160 -8.74 10.24 23.05
CA GLY A 160 -9.81 9.79 22.17
C GLY A 160 -9.91 8.27 22.08
N VAL A 161 -8.77 7.59 21.95
CA VAL A 161 -8.70 6.13 21.91
C VAL A 161 -9.05 5.54 23.27
N GLY A 162 -8.49 6.08 24.36
CA GLY A 162 -8.83 5.68 25.72
C GLY A 162 -10.34 5.71 25.95
N PHE A 163 -11.01 6.77 25.48
CA PHE A 163 -12.47 6.86 25.54
C PHE A 163 -13.16 5.66 24.86
N PHE A 164 -12.72 5.25 23.66
CA PHE A 164 -13.31 4.10 22.96
C PHE A 164 -13.01 2.78 23.69
N VAL A 165 -11.80 2.62 24.24
CA VAL A 165 -11.39 1.42 24.98
C VAL A 165 -12.14 1.32 26.31
N ASP A 166 -12.11 2.38 27.12
CA ASP A 166 -12.67 2.40 28.47
C ASP A 166 -14.20 2.23 28.48
N ASN A 167 -14.87 2.73 27.44
CA ASN A 167 -16.31 2.56 27.28
C ASN A 167 -16.71 1.29 26.53
N GLY A 168 -15.75 0.43 26.14
CA GLY A 168 -16.04 -0.81 25.41
C GLY A 168 -16.63 -0.61 24.01
N ILE A 169 -16.52 0.60 23.44
CA ILE A 169 -17.14 0.97 22.14
C ILE A 169 -16.17 0.87 20.95
N MET A 170 -14.97 0.31 21.15
CA MET A 170 -14.02 0.03 20.07
C MET A 170 -14.64 -0.68 18.85
N PRO A 171 -15.60 -1.62 19.02
CA PRO A 171 -16.28 -2.23 17.88
C PRO A 171 -16.97 -1.24 16.93
N LEU A 172 -17.42 -0.09 17.44
CA LEU A 172 -18.07 0.95 16.63
C LEU A 172 -17.12 1.64 15.63
N THR A 173 -15.82 1.54 15.83
CA THR A 173 -14.82 2.05 14.87
C THR A 173 -14.99 1.42 13.49
N SER A 174 -15.52 0.20 13.41
CA SER A 174 -15.81 -0.51 12.16
C SER A 174 -16.82 0.21 11.27
N ILE A 175 -17.70 1.06 11.85
CA ILE A 175 -18.66 1.89 11.09
C ILE A 175 -17.91 2.87 10.16
N PHE A 176 -16.72 3.29 10.55
CA PHE A 176 -15.89 4.22 9.79
C PHE A 176 -14.82 3.47 8.96
N ILE A 177 -14.18 2.47 9.55
CA ILE A 177 -13.04 1.77 8.95
C ILE A 177 -13.49 0.93 7.75
N GLU A 178 -14.56 0.15 7.88
CA GLU A 178 -14.98 -0.75 6.79
C GLU A 178 -15.45 -0.01 5.53
N PRO A 179 -16.28 1.04 5.60
CA PRO A 179 -16.57 1.86 4.41
C PRO A 179 -15.33 2.57 3.85
N ALA A 180 -14.43 3.04 4.72
CA ALA A 180 -13.23 3.74 4.30
C ALA A 180 -12.28 2.83 3.52
N LYS A 181 -12.17 1.54 3.86
CA LYS A 181 -11.42 0.54 3.10
C LYS A 181 -11.90 0.50 1.64
N VAL A 182 -13.21 0.33 1.43
CA VAL A 182 -13.81 0.25 0.09
C VAL A 182 -13.68 1.55 -0.70
N LEU A 183 -13.56 2.70 -0.02
CA LEU A 183 -13.31 4.01 -0.61
C LEU A 183 -11.82 4.31 -0.87
N PHE A 184 -10.94 3.32 -0.77
CA PHE A 184 -9.48 3.44 -0.95
C PHE A 184 -8.79 4.40 0.01
N LEU A 185 -9.33 4.52 1.23
CA LEU A 185 -8.72 5.25 2.34
C LEU A 185 -7.98 4.29 3.31
N ASN A 186 -7.98 2.99 3.04
CA ASN A 186 -7.38 1.96 3.88
C ASN A 186 -5.90 2.27 4.21
N ASN A 187 -5.08 2.52 3.21
CA ASN A 187 -3.66 2.83 3.42
C ASN A 187 -3.47 4.14 4.20
N ALA A 188 -4.33 5.14 3.98
CA ALA A 188 -4.28 6.40 4.70
C ALA A 188 -4.59 6.22 6.19
N ILE A 189 -5.62 5.45 6.51
CA ILE A 189 -6.03 5.18 7.88
C ILE A 189 -5.01 4.24 8.54
N ASN A 190 -4.64 3.15 7.87
CA ASN A 190 -3.74 2.16 8.45
C ASN A 190 -2.34 2.75 8.71
N HIS A 191 -1.70 3.31 7.68
CA HIS A 191 -0.32 3.79 7.81
C HIS A 191 -0.22 5.22 8.34
N GLY A 192 -1.26 6.05 8.16
CA GLY A 192 -1.27 7.43 8.62
C GLY A 192 -1.73 7.62 10.06
N ILE A 193 -2.57 6.69 10.58
CA ILE A 193 -3.18 6.83 11.90
C ILE A 193 -2.95 5.59 12.74
N LEU A 194 -3.43 4.41 12.29
CA LEU A 194 -3.45 3.22 13.13
C LEU A 194 -2.06 2.65 13.42
N SER A 195 -1.17 2.66 12.41
CA SER A 195 0.19 2.13 12.61
C SER A 195 1.01 2.99 13.58
N PRO A 196 1.07 4.32 13.48
CA PRO A 196 1.73 5.16 14.49
C PRO A 196 1.22 4.93 15.92
N MET A 197 -0.10 4.92 16.09
CA MET A 197 -0.74 4.67 17.39
C MET A 197 -0.47 3.25 17.90
N GLY A 198 -0.51 2.27 16.99
CA GLY A 198 -0.21 0.88 17.32
C GLY A 198 1.21 0.67 17.80
N ILE A 199 2.20 1.33 17.17
CA ILE A 199 3.60 1.23 17.58
C ILE A 199 3.80 1.85 18.96
N GLN A 200 3.20 3.01 19.22
CA GLN A 200 3.25 3.63 20.54
C GLN A 200 2.64 2.71 21.61
N GLN A 201 1.48 2.09 21.36
CA GLN A 201 0.89 1.14 22.29
C GLN A 201 1.76 -0.11 22.52
N VAL A 202 2.47 -0.58 21.48
CA VAL A 202 3.43 -1.71 21.65
C VAL A 202 4.59 -1.34 22.55
N GLU A 203 5.11 -0.13 22.48
CA GLU A 203 6.15 0.35 23.42
C GLU A 203 5.67 0.31 24.88
N GLU A 204 4.40 0.57 25.13
CA GLU A 204 3.83 0.63 26.48
C GLU A 204 3.43 -0.75 27.02
N VAL A 205 2.75 -1.57 26.18
CA VAL A 205 2.11 -2.82 26.64
C VAL A 205 2.50 -4.07 25.84
N GLY A 206 3.45 -3.95 24.91
CA GLY A 206 4.01 -5.06 24.13
C GLY A 206 3.18 -5.51 22.93
N LYS A 207 1.95 -5.02 22.76
CA LYS A 207 1.05 -5.37 21.65
C LYS A 207 0.03 -4.26 21.39
N SER A 208 -0.62 -4.29 20.19
CA SER A 208 -1.66 -3.33 19.86
C SER A 208 -2.77 -3.95 19.02
N ILE A 209 -4.02 -3.63 19.39
CA ILE A 209 -5.22 -3.97 18.63
C ILE A 209 -5.34 -3.10 17.35
N PHE A 210 -4.72 -1.92 17.32
CA PHE A 210 -4.80 -1.01 16.17
C PHE A 210 -4.33 -1.64 14.86
N PHE A 211 -3.37 -2.55 14.92
CA PHE A 211 -2.91 -3.29 13.75
C PHE A 211 -3.92 -4.30 13.21
N LEU A 212 -4.99 -4.61 13.95
CA LEU A 212 -6.06 -5.52 13.54
C LEU A 212 -7.30 -4.81 13.02
N LEU A 213 -7.49 -3.52 13.33
CA LEU A 213 -8.72 -2.81 12.98
C LEU A 213 -8.95 -2.73 11.46
N GLU A 214 -7.87 -2.52 10.69
CA GLU A 214 -7.94 -2.50 9.22
C GLU A 214 -7.54 -3.84 8.61
N ALA A 215 -6.51 -4.50 9.16
CA ALA A 215 -5.91 -5.69 8.57
C ALA A 215 -6.73 -6.98 8.77
N ASN A 216 -7.77 -6.98 9.63
CA ASN A 216 -8.63 -8.15 9.82
C ASN A 216 -9.24 -8.64 8.50
N PRO A 217 -8.89 -9.86 8.01
CA PRO A 217 -9.41 -10.39 6.76
C PRO A 217 -10.82 -10.96 6.87
N GLY A 218 -11.35 -11.09 8.09
CA GLY A 218 -12.63 -11.75 8.35
C GLY A 218 -13.80 -11.15 7.57
N PRO A 219 -14.05 -9.83 7.60
CA PRO A 219 -15.19 -9.22 6.91
C PRO A 219 -15.18 -9.48 5.41
N GLY A 220 -14.02 -9.27 4.74
CA GLY A 220 -13.87 -9.50 3.31
C GLY A 220 -14.03 -10.98 2.93
N LEU A 221 -13.46 -11.89 3.72
CA LEU A 221 -13.63 -13.33 3.52
C LEU A 221 -15.09 -13.73 3.63
N GLY A 222 -15.85 -13.23 4.61
CA GLY A 222 -17.27 -13.49 4.76
C GLY A 222 -18.09 -13.10 3.54
N ILE A 223 -17.81 -11.91 2.97
CA ILE A 223 -18.44 -11.46 1.71
C ILE A 223 -18.12 -12.41 0.56
N LEU A 224 -16.85 -12.75 0.36
CA LEU A 224 -16.42 -13.60 -0.75
C LEU A 224 -17.02 -15.02 -0.64
N LEU A 225 -17.07 -15.60 0.55
CA LEU A 225 -17.73 -16.89 0.80
C LEU A 225 -19.24 -16.83 0.52
N ALA A 226 -19.91 -15.73 0.84
CA ALA A 226 -21.32 -15.56 0.49
C ALA A 226 -21.53 -15.53 -1.03
N TYR A 227 -20.67 -14.87 -1.80
CA TYR A 227 -20.69 -14.90 -3.25
C TYR A 227 -20.38 -16.30 -3.81
N CYS A 228 -19.50 -17.08 -3.19
CA CYS A 228 -19.26 -18.47 -3.61
C CYS A 228 -20.54 -19.33 -3.58
N ILE A 229 -21.41 -19.09 -2.60
CA ILE A 229 -22.63 -19.90 -2.40
C ILE A 229 -23.81 -19.34 -3.19
N VAL A 230 -24.14 -18.07 -3.00
CA VAL A 230 -25.38 -17.45 -3.54
C VAL A 230 -25.13 -16.44 -4.66
N GLY A 231 -23.87 -16.14 -5.00
CA GLY A 231 -23.51 -15.28 -6.10
C GLY A 231 -24.01 -15.79 -7.45
N LYS A 232 -24.04 -14.88 -8.46
CA LYS A 232 -24.46 -15.20 -9.83
C LYS A 232 -23.38 -14.80 -10.82
N GLY A 233 -23.39 -15.40 -12.00
CA GLY A 233 -22.52 -15.05 -13.13
C GLY A 233 -21.02 -15.09 -12.80
N SER A 234 -20.29 -14.13 -13.35
CA SER A 234 -18.84 -13.98 -13.19
C SER A 234 -18.41 -13.77 -11.72
N ALA A 235 -19.24 -13.07 -10.93
CA ALA A 235 -18.94 -12.87 -9.52
C ALA A 235 -18.89 -14.20 -8.72
N LYS A 236 -19.77 -15.13 -9.00
CA LYS A 236 -19.74 -16.46 -8.35
C LYS A 236 -18.51 -17.28 -8.76
N SER A 237 -18.18 -17.28 -10.05
CA SER A 237 -17.05 -18.10 -10.57
C SER A 237 -15.69 -17.57 -10.13
N THR A 238 -15.54 -16.26 -9.88
CA THR A 238 -14.28 -15.65 -9.48
C THR A 238 -14.10 -15.53 -7.96
N ALA A 239 -15.19 -15.60 -7.18
CA ALA A 239 -15.16 -15.46 -5.72
C ALA A 239 -14.22 -16.45 -5.00
N PRO A 240 -14.12 -17.74 -5.36
CA PRO A 240 -13.19 -18.66 -4.70
C PRO A 240 -11.72 -18.24 -4.83
N GLY A 241 -11.31 -17.84 -6.04
CA GLY A 241 -9.96 -17.32 -6.28
C GLY A 241 -9.70 -16.02 -5.52
N ALA A 242 -10.68 -15.12 -5.50
CA ALA A 242 -10.61 -13.88 -4.75
C ALA A 242 -10.48 -14.12 -3.23
N ALA A 243 -11.19 -15.12 -2.69
CA ALA A 243 -11.10 -15.48 -1.26
C ALA A 243 -9.69 -15.96 -0.88
N ILE A 244 -9.05 -16.79 -1.71
CA ILE A 244 -7.68 -17.24 -1.49
C ILE A 244 -6.70 -16.06 -1.52
N ILE A 245 -6.79 -15.20 -2.53
CA ILE A 245 -5.92 -14.04 -2.68
C ILE A 245 -6.14 -13.04 -1.53
N HIS A 246 -7.37 -12.84 -1.10
CA HIS A 246 -7.69 -11.98 0.03
C HIS A 246 -7.11 -12.54 1.34
N PHE A 247 -7.46 -13.76 1.69
CA PHE A 247 -7.18 -14.34 3.01
C PHE A 247 -5.70 -14.70 3.20
N PHE A 248 -5.11 -15.36 2.21
CA PHE A 248 -3.69 -15.76 2.27
C PHE A 248 -2.74 -14.74 1.66
N GLY A 249 -3.16 -14.04 0.61
CA GLY A 249 -2.34 -13.01 -0.03
C GLY A 249 -2.44 -11.63 0.64
N GLY A 250 -3.48 -11.38 1.44
CA GLY A 250 -3.68 -10.11 2.16
C GLY A 250 -4.03 -8.92 1.27
N ILE A 251 -4.53 -9.19 0.06
CA ILE A 251 -4.94 -8.14 -0.88
C ILE A 251 -6.41 -7.82 -0.65
N HIS A 252 -6.68 -6.85 0.23
CA HIS A 252 -8.05 -6.48 0.59
C HIS A 252 -8.84 -5.86 -0.57
N GLU A 253 -8.19 -5.14 -1.45
CA GLU A 253 -8.87 -4.49 -2.59
C GLU A 253 -9.55 -5.48 -3.54
N ILE A 254 -9.28 -6.79 -3.43
CA ILE A 254 -9.89 -7.79 -4.32
C ILE A 254 -11.37 -8.01 -4.04
N TYR A 255 -11.83 -7.78 -2.79
CA TYR A 255 -13.26 -7.90 -2.47
C TYR A 255 -14.05 -6.61 -2.69
N PHE A 256 -13.40 -5.45 -2.89
CA PHE A 256 -14.09 -4.16 -3.08
C PHE A 256 -15.06 -4.15 -4.26
N PRO A 257 -14.75 -4.72 -5.45
CA PRO A 257 -15.72 -4.80 -6.53
C PRO A 257 -17.03 -5.52 -6.13
N TYR A 258 -16.91 -6.56 -5.32
CA TYR A 258 -18.08 -7.32 -4.86
C TYR A 258 -18.99 -6.50 -3.95
N ILE A 259 -18.44 -5.58 -3.17
CA ILE A 259 -19.23 -4.60 -2.40
C ILE A 259 -19.79 -3.50 -3.31
N LEU A 260 -18.98 -3.01 -4.28
CA LEU A 260 -19.43 -1.95 -5.20
C LEU A 260 -20.57 -2.40 -6.13
N MET A 261 -20.69 -3.69 -6.41
CA MET A 261 -21.87 -4.28 -7.10
C MET A 261 -23.13 -4.15 -6.24
N ASN A 262 -23.03 -4.32 -4.95
CA ASN A 262 -24.12 -4.19 -3.99
C ASN A 262 -23.66 -3.47 -2.72
N PRO A 263 -23.71 -2.12 -2.69
CA PRO A 263 -23.20 -1.32 -1.56
C PRO A 263 -23.87 -1.61 -0.21
N ILE A 264 -25.05 -2.26 -0.19
CA ILE A 264 -25.71 -2.67 1.05
C ILE A 264 -24.85 -3.70 1.82
N LEU A 265 -23.95 -4.41 1.13
CA LEU A 265 -23.01 -5.33 1.75
C LEU A 265 -22.01 -4.64 2.71
N LEU A 266 -21.89 -3.31 2.67
CA LEU A 266 -21.18 -2.57 3.71
C LEU A 266 -21.73 -2.82 5.12
N ILE A 267 -23.02 -3.10 5.24
CA ILE A 267 -23.62 -3.48 6.53
C ILE A 267 -23.02 -4.80 7.02
N ALA A 268 -22.79 -5.75 6.11
CA ALA A 268 -22.19 -7.02 6.44
C ALA A 268 -20.73 -6.90 6.86
N THR A 269 -19.95 -6.07 6.16
CA THR A 269 -18.54 -5.82 6.55
C THR A 269 -18.45 -5.07 7.88
N ILE A 270 -19.31 -4.07 8.13
CA ILE A 270 -19.36 -3.36 9.40
C ILE A 270 -19.73 -4.32 10.54
N ALA A 271 -20.75 -5.16 10.37
CA ALA A 271 -21.14 -6.13 11.37
C ALA A 271 -20.01 -7.15 11.66
N GLY A 272 -19.38 -7.68 10.61
CA GLY A 272 -18.24 -8.59 10.76
C GLY A 272 -17.03 -7.91 11.39
N GLY A 273 -16.68 -6.69 10.98
CA GLY A 273 -15.60 -5.91 11.56
C GLY A 273 -15.83 -5.61 13.04
N ALA A 274 -17.02 -5.12 13.38
CA ALA A 274 -17.40 -4.81 14.77
C ALA A 274 -17.34 -6.05 15.67
N THR A 275 -17.86 -7.19 15.21
CA THR A 275 -17.79 -8.44 15.99
C THR A 275 -16.38 -8.97 16.12
N GLY A 276 -15.55 -8.83 15.08
CA GLY A 276 -14.13 -9.17 15.15
C GLY A 276 -13.40 -8.34 16.20
N VAL A 277 -13.56 -7.02 16.16
CA VAL A 277 -12.97 -6.09 17.15
C VAL A 277 -13.49 -6.39 18.56
N PHE A 278 -14.77 -6.70 18.72
CA PHE A 278 -15.34 -7.10 20.01
C PHE A 278 -14.63 -8.34 20.58
N VAL A 279 -14.43 -9.38 19.75
CA VAL A 279 -13.75 -10.61 20.19
C VAL A 279 -12.28 -10.34 20.47
N PHE A 280 -11.58 -9.57 19.64
CA PHE A 280 -10.19 -9.19 19.90
C PHE A 280 -10.05 -8.45 21.23
N ASN A 281 -10.97 -7.55 21.54
CA ASN A 281 -10.97 -6.81 22.79
C ASN A 281 -11.27 -7.73 23.98
N LEU A 282 -12.26 -8.61 23.86
CA LEU A 282 -12.63 -9.58 24.90
C LEU A 282 -11.48 -10.49 25.30
N PHE A 283 -10.68 -10.95 24.32
CA PHE A 283 -9.52 -11.83 24.55
C PHE A 283 -8.22 -11.03 24.70
N ASN A 284 -8.28 -9.72 24.78
CA ASN A 284 -7.11 -8.83 24.85
C ASN A 284 -6.07 -9.16 23.78
N VAL A 285 -6.53 -9.31 22.51
CA VAL A 285 -5.69 -9.63 21.36
C VAL A 285 -5.00 -8.38 20.84
N GLY A 286 -3.72 -8.49 20.53
CA GLY A 286 -2.96 -7.46 19.83
C GLY A 286 -1.85 -8.08 19.00
N LEU A 287 -1.36 -7.31 18.04
CA LEU A 287 -0.17 -7.65 17.26
C LEU A 287 1.02 -6.84 17.77
N THR A 288 2.22 -7.38 17.58
CA THR A 288 3.49 -6.74 17.95
C THR A 288 3.98 -5.75 16.89
N GLY A 289 3.35 -5.73 15.73
CA GLY A 289 3.67 -4.82 14.63
C GLY A 289 2.60 -4.84 13.54
N PRO A 290 2.65 -3.89 12.58
CA PRO A 290 1.70 -3.84 11.49
C PRO A 290 1.84 -5.05 10.56
N SER A 291 0.74 -5.77 10.33
CA SER A 291 0.70 -6.83 9.34
C SER A 291 0.52 -6.24 7.94
N SER A 292 1.55 -6.30 7.13
CA SER A 292 1.51 -5.87 5.73
C SER A 292 2.20 -6.91 4.84
N PRO A 293 1.46 -7.53 3.92
CA PRO A 293 0.02 -7.36 3.66
C PRO A 293 -0.86 -7.89 4.80
N GLY A 294 -2.14 -7.49 4.84
CA GLY A 294 -3.14 -7.92 5.82
C GLY A 294 -3.61 -9.37 5.62
N SER A 295 -2.67 -10.31 5.48
CA SER A 295 -2.95 -11.74 5.31
C SER A 295 -3.03 -12.44 6.65
N ILE A 296 -3.78 -13.54 6.73
CA ILE A 296 -3.81 -14.35 7.95
C ILE A 296 -2.42 -14.85 8.35
N ILE A 297 -1.56 -15.13 7.37
CA ILE A 297 -0.18 -15.59 7.62
C ILE A 297 0.62 -14.47 8.29
N SER A 298 0.58 -13.25 7.73
CA SER A 298 1.27 -12.09 8.28
C SER A 298 0.76 -11.73 9.68
N ILE A 299 -0.57 -11.78 9.87
CA ILE A 299 -1.21 -11.52 11.16
C ILE A 299 -0.79 -12.55 12.21
N LEU A 300 -0.75 -13.84 11.85
CA LEU A 300 -0.28 -14.88 12.76
C LEU A 300 1.21 -14.69 13.12
N MET A 301 2.06 -14.29 12.18
CA MET A 301 3.48 -14.04 12.45
C MET A 301 3.72 -12.87 13.41
N MET A 302 2.85 -11.87 13.38
CA MET A 302 2.92 -10.68 14.26
C MET A 302 2.12 -10.85 15.56
N CYS A 303 1.47 -12.01 15.76
CA CYS A 303 0.65 -12.26 16.94
C CYS A 303 1.51 -12.61 18.15
N GLU A 304 1.18 -12.02 19.29
CA GLU A 304 1.76 -12.42 20.58
C GLU A 304 1.36 -13.86 20.93
N LYS A 305 2.28 -14.61 21.55
CA LYS A 305 2.15 -16.04 21.85
C LYS A 305 0.85 -16.43 22.55
N HIS A 306 0.36 -15.61 23.46
CA HIS A 306 -0.85 -15.90 24.25
C HIS A 306 -2.15 -15.43 23.58
N SER A 307 -2.07 -14.69 22.48
CA SER A 307 -3.23 -14.08 21.80
C SER A 307 -3.80 -14.92 20.64
N TYR A 308 -3.17 -16.05 20.27
CA TYR A 308 -3.58 -16.87 19.10
C TYR A 308 -5.02 -17.34 19.13
N LEU A 309 -5.49 -17.85 20.27
CA LEU A 309 -6.86 -18.33 20.38
C LEU A 309 -7.86 -17.22 20.11
N GLY A 310 -7.68 -16.07 20.76
CA GLY A 310 -8.54 -14.91 20.57
C GLY A 310 -8.46 -14.34 19.16
N LEU A 311 -7.25 -14.36 18.56
CA LEU A 311 -7.04 -13.94 17.16
C LEU A 311 -7.83 -14.82 16.18
N ILE A 312 -7.66 -16.14 16.26
CA ILE A 312 -8.33 -17.08 15.37
C ILE A 312 -9.86 -16.99 15.55
N LEU A 313 -10.34 -16.96 16.78
CA LEU A 313 -11.77 -16.80 17.09
C LEU A 313 -12.32 -15.47 16.56
N GLY A 314 -11.58 -14.37 16.73
CA GLY A 314 -12.01 -13.06 16.25
C GLY A 314 -12.12 -12.99 14.72
N VAL A 315 -11.15 -13.53 14.00
CA VAL A 315 -11.19 -13.62 12.52
C VAL A 315 -12.32 -14.56 12.07
N LEU A 316 -12.48 -15.72 12.72
CA LEU A 316 -13.52 -16.68 12.38
C LEU A 316 -14.93 -16.10 12.62
N ILE A 317 -15.18 -15.52 13.80
CA ILE A 317 -16.48 -14.94 14.14
C ILE A 317 -16.77 -13.74 13.21
N SER A 318 -15.79 -12.89 12.95
CA SER A 318 -15.89 -11.79 11.99
C SER A 318 -16.31 -12.30 10.60
N THR A 319 -15.68 -13.41 10.13
CA THR A 319 -16.03 -14.05 8.86
C THR A 319 -17.45 -14.60 8.87
N VAL A 320 -17.82 -15.33 9.90
CA VAL A 320 -19.16 -15.95 10.02
C VAL A 320 -20.26 -14.89 10.07
N VAL A 321 -20.07 -13.83 10.85
CA VAL A 321 -21.07 -12.75 10.97
C VAL A 321 -21.20 -12.00 9.63
N ALA A 322 -20.10 -11.62 8.99
CA ALA A 322 -20.14 -10.98 7.69
C ALA A 322 -20.83 -11.87 6.63
N PHE A 323 -20.53 -13.17 6.65
CA PHE A 323 -21.15 -14.17 5.76
C PHE A 323 -22.67 -14.28 5.99
N VAL A 324 -23.09 -14.48 7.24
CA VAL A 324 -24.51 -14.63 7.59
C VAL A 324 -25.33 -13.40 7.25
N VAL A 325 -24.77 -12.20 7.48
CA VAL A 325 -25.43 -10.92 7.11
C VAL A 325 -25.45 -10.71 5.60
N ALA A 326 -24.38 -11.12 4.88
CA ALA A 326 -24.31 -10.97 3.43
C ALA A 326 -25.28 -11.91 2.67
N LEU A 327 -25.56 -13.10 3.18
CA LEU A 327 -26.42 -14.10 2.52
C LEU A 327 -27.81 -13.57 2.16
N PRO A 328 -28.62 -13.01 3.10
CA PRO A 328 -29.94 -12.48 2.77
C PRO A 328 -29.81 -11.25 1.84
N ILE A 329 -28.82 -10.40 2.04
CA ILE A 329 -28.61 -9.23 1.19
C ILE A 329 -28.41 -9.66 -0.27
N LEU A 330 -27.56 -10.69 -0.52
CA LEU A 330 -27.33 -11.18 -1.87
C LEU A 330 -28.53 -11.92 -2.46
N LYS A 331 -29.34 -12.61 -1.64
CA LYS A 331 -30.54 -13.31 -2.11
C LYS A 331 -31.67 -12.34 -2.49
N PHE A 332 -31.90 -11.31 -1.70
CA PHE A 332 -33.08 -10.44 -1.82
C PHE A 332 -32.80 -9.08 -2.44
N ALA A 333 -31.59 -8.55 -2.31
CA ALA A 333 -31.21 -7.23 -2.79
C ALA A 333 -30.09 -7.27 -3.86
N GLY A 334 -29.76 -8.45 -4.39
CA GLY A 334 -28.74 -8.60 -5.41
C GLY A 334 -29.17 -7.90 -6.71
N LYS A 335 -28.45 -6.84 -7.10
CA LYS A 335 -28.61 -6.20 -8.41
C LYS A 335 -27.79 -6.97 -9.45
N ASP A 336 -28.30 -7.02 -10.68
CA ASP A 336 -27.61 -7.61 -11.84
C ASP A 336 -26.53 -6.65 -12.41
N THR A 337 -25.74 -6.00 -11.55
CA THR A 337 -24.58 -5.21 -12.00
C THR A 337 -23.46 -6.16 -12.33
N SER A 338 -22.82 -6.01 -13.48
CA SER A 338 -21.73 -6.90 -13.88
C SER A 338 -20.49 -6.67 -13.01
N LEU A 339 -19.72 -7.74 -12.79
CA LEU A 339 -18.45 -7.64 -12.05
C LEU A 339 -17.44 -6.77 -12.82
N GLU A 340 -17.51 -6.77 -14.14
CA GLU A 340 -16.70 -5.93 -15.02
C GLU A 340 -16.96 -4.44 -14.78
N GLU A 341 -18.23 -4.02 -14.70
CA GLU A 341 -18.60 -2.63 -14.38
C GLU A 341 -18.17 -2.23 -12.97
N ALA A 342 -18.34 -3.12 -11.99
CA ALA A 342 -17.89 -2.88 -10.62
C ALA A 342 -16.36 -2.80 -10.52
N THR A 343 -15.63 -3.59 -11.31
CA THR A 343 -14.17 -3.55 -11.38
C THR A 343 -13.70 -2.25 -12.04
N ALA A 344 -14.33 -1.83 -13.13
CA ALA A 344 -14.05 -0.54 -13.77
C ALA A 344 -14.31 0.63 -12.80
N LYS A 345 -15.41 0.58 -12.04
CA LYS A 345 -15.71 1.56 -11.00
C LYS A 345 -14.67 1.55 -9.87
N LYS A 346 -14.22 0.37 -9.44
CA LYS A 346 -13.11 0.23 -8.47
C LYS A 346 -11.85 0.90 -9.02
N ASP A 347 -11.47 0.62 -10.25
CA ASP A 347 -10.24 1.14 -10.85
C ASP A 347 -10.32 2.66 -11.06
N SER A 348 -11.49 3.20 -11.45
CA SER A 348 -11.69 4.65 -11.50
C SER A 348 -11.57 5.31 -10.12
N MET A 349 -12.15 4.73 -9.08
CA MET A 349 -12.02 5.23 -7.70
C MET A 349 -10.58 5.13 -7.19
N LYS A 350 -9.85 4.08 -7.56
CA LYS A 350 -8.41 3.91 -7.25
C LYS A 350 -7.56 4.97 -7.97
N ARG A 351 -7.88 5.30 -9.23
CA ARG A 351 -7.26 6.41 -9.98
C ARG A 351 -7.55 7.75 -9.33
N GLU A 352 -8.79 8.03 -8.98
CA GLU A 352 -9.16 9.24 -8.22
C GLU A 352 -8.39 9.32 -6.89
N SER A 353 -8.30 8.21 -6.15
CA SER A 353 -7.55 8.16 -4.89
C SER A 353 -6.05 8.38 -5.09
N LYS A 354 -5.50 8.06 -6.25
CA LYS A 354 -4.08 8.31 -6.62
C LYS A 354 -3.83 9.69 -7.21
N GLY A 355 -4.85 10.56 -7.37
CA GLY A 355 -4.71 11.92 -7.88
C GLY A 355 -4.62 12.05 -9.39
N GLN A 356 -4.95 11.00 -10.12
CA GLN A 356 -5.01 11.00 -11.57
C GLN A 356 -6.40 11.43 -12.09
N SER A 357 -7.08 12.33 -11.39
CA SER A 357 -8.31 12.97 -11.86
C SER A 357 -7.96 14.16 -12.73
N GLY A 358 -8.11 14.00 -14.03
CA GLY A 358 -8.19 15.15 -14.92
C GLY A 358 -7.23 15.21 -16.09
N ILE A 359 -7.17 14.15 -16.90
CA ILE A 359 -7.00 14.33 -18.34
C ILE A 359 -8.11 13.53 -19.00
N LYS A 360 -9.26 14.19 -19.23
CA LYS A 360 -10.13 13.83 -20.32
C LYS A 360 -9.44 14.35 -21.58
N GLU A 361 -8.48 13.67 -22.06
CA GLU A 361 -8.13 13.79 -23.47
C GLU A 361 -9.02 12.81 -24.23
N ASN A 362 -9.92 13.42 -25.01
CA ASN A 362 -10.47 12.81 -26.21
C ASN A 362 -9.28 12.48 -27.14
N VAL A 363 -8.71 11.33 -26.97
CA VAL A 363 -7.88 10.76 -28.03
C VAL A 363 -8.81 9.99 -28.93
N SER A 364 -9.29 10.69 -29.96
CA SER A 364 -9.66 10.06 -31.21
C SER A 364 -8.51 9.17 -31.62
N VAL A 365 -8.79 7.89 -31.75
CA VAL A 365 -7.86 6.95 -32.37
C VAL A 365 -7.66 7.39 -33.82
N ASN A 366 -6.66 8.23 -34.03
CA ASN A 366 -6.03 8.34 -35.34
C ASN A 366 -4.85 7.36 -35.36
N ASN A 367 -5.09 6.22 -36.01
CA ASN A 367 -4.02 5.44 -36.59
C ASN A 367 -3.22 6.34 -37.54
N SER A 368 -2.08 6.82 -37.10
CA SER A 368 -1.05 7.36 -38.00
C SER A 368 0.31 7.28 -37.30
N ASP A 369 1.10 6.38 -37.78
CA ASP A 369 2.59 6.35 -37.85
C ASP A 369 3.35 7.38 -37.02
N ASN A 370 4.10 6.90 -36.02
CA ASN A 370 5.56 7.06 -35.89
C ASN A 370 6.04 6.62 -34.50
N GLY A 371 6.40 5.38 -34.34
CA GLY A 371 7.26 4.87 -33.28
C GLY A 371 7.97 3.67 -33.88
N GLN A 372 9.29 3.71 -34.00
CA GLN A 372 10.13 2.66 -34.58
C GLN A 372 9.67 1.28 -34.14
N ALA A 373 9.05 0.55 -35.06
CA ALA A 373 8.71 -0.85 -34.92
C ALA A 373 10.01 -1.64 -34.81
N GLY A 374 10.39 -2.05 -33.61
CA GLY A 374 11.35 -3.11 -33.42
C GLY A 374 10.83 -4.34 -34.16
N THR A 375 11.49 -4.76 -35.22
CA THR A 375 11.15 -5.93 -36.01
C THR A 375 11.29 -7.16 -35.12
N ILE A 376 10.25 -8.01 -35.03
CA ILE A 376 10.32 -9.29 -34.32
C ILE A 376 11.45 -10.11 -34.90
N LYS A 377 12.37 -10.56 -34.06
CA LYS A 377 13.49 -11.42 -34.50
C LYS A 377 12.95 -12.74 -35.03
N ALA A 378 13.24 -13.06 -36.26
CA ALA A 378 12.85 -14.31 -36.91
C ALA A 378 13.63 -15.52 -36.35
N SER A 379 14.81 -15.33 -35.73
CA SER A 379 15.65 -16.39 -35.18
C SER A 379 16.28 -15.97 -33.84
N GLY A 380 16.58 -16.93 -32.96
CA GLY A 380 17.14 -16.73 -31.63
C GLY A 380 16.05 -16.55 -30.53
N THR A 381 16.45 -16.41 -29.29
CA THR A 381 15.52 -16.24 -28.16
C THR A 381 14.88 -14.85 -28.18
N LEU A 382 13.54 -14.80 -28.24
CA LEU A 382 12.76 -13.57 -28.12
C LEU A 382 12.44 -13.30 -26.67
N LYS A 383 12.78 -12.13 -26.15
CA LYS A 383 12.54 -11.76 -24.76
C LYS A 383 11.37 -10.79 -24.63
N ILE A 384 10.33 -11.20 -23.94
CA ILE A 384 9.12 -10.40 -23.66
C ILE A 384 9.08 -10.10 -22.18
N ALA A 385 9.02 -8.82 -21.79
CA ALA A 385 8.89 -8.41 -20.41
C ALA A 385 7.56 -7.72 -20.13
N PHE A 386 6.86 -8.16 -19.11
CA PHE A 386 5.69 -7.49 -18.58
C PHE A 386 6.14 -6.46 -17.53
N ALA A 387 5.81 -5.19 -17.75
CA ALA A 387 6.22 -4.11 -16.85
C ALA A 387 5.02 -3.51 -16.11
N CYS A 388 5.14 -3.39 -14.78
CA CYS A 388 4.23 -2.61 -13.95
C CYS A 388 5.01 -1.82 -12.89
N ASP A 389 4.36 -0.96 -12.11
CA ASP A 389 5.06 -0.09 -11.14
C ASP A 389 6.01 -0.86 -10.22
N ALA A 390 5.56 -1.96 -9.63
CA ALA A 390 6.32 -2.76 -8.67
C ALA A 390 7.03 -3.98 -9.28
N GLY A 391 6.78 -4.30 -10.55
CA GLY A 391 7.30 -5.52 -11.20
C GLY A 391 6.75 -6.84 -10.67
N MET A 392 5.71 -6.79 -9.84
CA MET A 392 5.06 -7.94 -9.22
C MET A 392 3.53 -7.76 -9.25
N GLY A 393 2.78 -8.83 -9.07
CA GLY A 393 1.31 -8.78 -9.09
C GLY A 393 0.76 -8.80 -10.52
N SER A 394 0.22 -7.69 -11.03
CA SER A 394 -0.45 -7.64 -12.34
C SER A 394 0.45 -8.02 -13.52
N SER A 395 1.72 -7.58 -13.52
CA SER A 395 2.69 -7.97 -14.55
C SER A 395 3.04 -9.45 -14.50
N ALA A 396 3.19 -10.04 -13.31
CA ALA A 396 3.45 -11.48 -13.17
C ALA A 396 2.26 -12.32 -13.64
N MET A 397 1.03 -11.86 -13.37
CA MET A 397 -0.19 -12.53 -13.87
C MET A 397 -0.30 -12.44 -15.40
N GLY A 398 -0.08 -11.27 -15.98
CA GLY A 398 -0.08 -11.08 -17.44
C GLY A 398 0.98 -11.93 -18.14
N ALA A 399 2.20 -11.98 -17.59
CA ALA A 399 3.27 -12.84 -18.06
C ALA A 399 2.86 -14.33 -18.07
N THR A 400 2.20 -14.77 -17.00
CA THR A 400 1.68 -16.16 -16.89
C THR A 400 0.60 -16.45 -17.93
N VAL A 401 -0.31 -15.51 -18.19
CA VAL A 401 -1.37 -15.65 -19.20
C VAL A 401 -0.77 -15.76 -20.60
N LEU A 402 0.14 -14.84 -20.97
CA LEU A 402 0.77 -14.88 -22.28
C LEU A 402 1.63 -16.14 -22.46
N LYS A 403 2.40 -16.55 -21.45
CA LYS A 403 3.20 -17.78 -21.50
C LYS A 403 2.34 -19.00 -21.79
N LYS A 404 1.19 -19.16 -21.12
CA LYS A 404 0.26 -20.26 -21.40
C LYS A 404 -0.29 -20.24 -22.82
N LYS A 405 -0.53 -19.04 -23.38
CA LYS A 405 -0.99 -18.90 -24.77
C LYS A 405 0.14 -19.26 -25.76
N ILE A 406 1.38 -18.85 -25.50
CA ILE A 406 2.58 -19.21 -26.29
C ILE A 406 2.79 -20.74 -26.29
N ASP A 407 2.74 -21.37 -25.11
CA ASP A 407 2.89 -22.82 -24.96
C ASP A 407 1.79 -23.58 -25.73
N LYS A 408 0.54 -23.09 -25.63
CA LYS A 408 -0.61 -23.67 -26.38
C LYS A 408 -0.48 -23.50 -27.89
N ALA A 409 0.16 -22.41 -28.33
CA ALA A 409 0.43 -22.15 -29.76
C ALA A 409 1.62 -22.95 -30.32
N GLY A 410 2.37 -23.67 -29.47
CA GLY A 410 3.53 -24.47 -29.86
C GLY A 410 4.77 -23.64 -30.23
N LEU A 411 4.80 -22.36 -29.91
CA LEU A 411 5.90 -21.45 -30.21
C LEU A 411 7.08 -21.72 -29.26
N LYS A 412 8.30 -21.83 -29.83
CA LYS A 412 9.54 -22.11 -29.08
C LYS A 412 10.46 -20.87 -29.05
N ASP A 413 11.44 -20.91 -28.15
CA ASP A 413 12.48 -19.88 -28.01
C ASP A 413 11.92 -18.48 -27.66
N ILE A 414 10.87 -18.43 -26.83
CA ILE A 414 10.28 -17.21 -26.32
C ILE A 414 10.37 -17.22 -24.80
N GLU A 415 11.10 -16.26 -24.25
CA GLU A 415 11.22 -16.03 -22.81
C GLU A 415 10.28 -14.94 -22.37
N VAL A 416 9.39 -15.24 -21.42
CA VAL A 416 8.44 -14.28 -20.86
C VAL A 416 8.79 -14.02 -19.39
N SER A 417 9.09 -12.76 -19.07
CA SER A 417 9.47 -12.30 -17.73
C SER A 417 8.56 -11.17 -17.24
N HIS A 418 8.76 -10.74 -16.01
CA HIS A 418 8.10 -9.56 -15.46
C HIS A 418 9.10 -8.71 -14.66
N THR A 419 8.91 -7.38 -14.68
CA THR A 419 9.88 -6.43 -14.11
C THR A 419 9.19 -5.13 -13.66
N PRO A 420 9.79 -4.36 -12.74
CA PRO A 420 9.37 -2.97 -12.51
C PRO A 420 9.59 -2.12 -13.77
N VAL A 421 8.65 -1.21 -14.05
CA VAL A 421 8.74 -0.29 -15.21
C VAL A 421 9.98 0.60 -15.16
N SER A 422 10.53 0.85 -13.98
CA SER A 422 11.74 1.66 -13.78
C SER A 422 13.05 0.93 -14.07
N SER A 423 13.02 -0.40 -14.28
CA SER A 423 14.23 -1.23 -14.44
C SER A 423 14.04 -2.33 -15.47
N ILE A 424 13.52 -1.97 -16.66
CA ILE A 424 13.35 -2.90 -17.77
C ILE A 424 14.74 -3.20 -18.35
N PRO A 425 15.15 -4.50 -18.44
CA PRO A 425 16.44 -4.86 -18.99
C PRO A 425 16.59 -4.41 -20.46
N ALA A 426 17.79 -3.96 -20.82
CA ALA A 426 18.05 -3.43 -22.16
C ALA A 426 18.02 -4.48 -23.29
N ASP A 427 18.10 -5.76 -22.94
CA ASP A 427 18.06 -6.90 -23.85
C ASP A 427 16.66 -7.46 -24.12
N VAL A 428 15.62 -6.81 -23.61
CA VAL A 428 14.22 -7.15 -23.86
C VAL A 428 13.81 -6.64 -25.24
N ASP A 429 13.18 -7.51 -26.03
CA ASP A 429 12.72 -7.18 -27.38
C ASP A 429 11.32 -6.56 -27.41
N ILE A 430 10.41 -7.05 -26.54
CA ILE A 430 9.02 -6.58 -26.43
C ILE A 430 8.69 -6.29 -24.97
N VAL A 431 8.15 -5.11 -24.72
CA VAL A 431 7.63 -4.72 -23.40
C VAL A 431 6.12 -4.62 -23.46
N VAL A 432 5.44 -5.37 -22.62
CA VAL A 432 3.99 -5.29 -22.43
C VAL A 432 3.72 -4.55 -21.15
N THR A 433 3.03 -3.43 -21.22
CA THR A 433 2.73 -2.60 -20.07
C THR A 433 1.35 -1.96 -20.17
N HIS A 434 0.83 -1.51 -19.03
CA HIS A 434 -0.40 -0.73 -19.03
C HIS A 434 -0.20 0.61 -19.75
N GLU A 435 -1.19 1.06 -20.51
CA GLU A 435 -1.10 2.30 -21.29
C GLU A 435 -0.62 3.52 -20.47
N GLU A 436 -1.02 3.61 -19.19
CA GLU A 436 -0.58 4.65 -18.26
C GLU A 436 0.93 4.64 -17.95
N LEU A 437 1.61 3.54 -18.19
CA LEU A 437 3.03 3.38 -17.93
C LEU A 437 3.86 3.40 -19.22
N GLY A 438 3.21 3.60 -20.38
CA GLY A 438 3.84 3.57 -21.70
C GLY A 438 5.02 4.51 -21.83
N GLU A 439 4.87 5.79 -21.44
CA GLU A 439 5.96 6.77 -21.48
C GLU A 439 7.14 6.37 -20.58
N ARG A 440 6.86 5.88 -19.36
CA ARG A 440 7.90 5.44 -18.44
C ARG A 440 8.61 4.19 -18.92
N ALA A 441 7.89 3.27 -19.55
CA ALA A 441 8.47 2.09 -20.19
C ALA A 441 9.36 2.46 -21.38
N ALA A 442 8.92 3.40 -22.21
CA ALA A 442 9.71 3.93 -23.33
C ALA A 442 11.01 4.60 -22.87
N HIS A 443 10.97 5.35 -21.76
CA HIS A 443 12.17 5.93 -21.17
C HIS A 443 13.11 4.88 -20.55
N SER A 444 12.57 3.81 -19.98
CA SER A 444 13.36 2.75 -19.34
C SER A 444 14.07 1.84 -20.36
N ASN A 445 13.44 1.55 -21.49
CA ASN A 445 14.06 0.82 -22.60
C ASN A 445 13.54 1.38 -23.95
N GLN A 446 14.37 2.20 -24.61
CA GLN A 446 14.04 2.87 -25.87
C GLN A 446 14.12 1.92 -27.10
N ASN A 447 14.73 0.76 -26.96
CA ASN A 447 14.96 -0.17 -28.07
C ASN A 447 13.88 -1.25 -28.16
N ALA A 448 13.10 -1.47 -27.10
CA ALA A 448 12.06 -2.48 -27.06
C ALA A 448 10.77 -1.99 -27.74
N ARG A 449 10.12 -2.90 -28.47
CA ARG A 449 8.76 -2.65 -28.97
C ARG A 449 7.77 -2.61 -27.82
N LEU A 450 6.99 -1.54 -27.71
CA LEU A 450 5.97 -1.40 -26.66
C LEU A 450 4.63 -1.96 -27.14
N ILE A 451 4.00 -2.77 -26.29
CA ILE A 451 2.60 -3.20 -26.41
C ILE A 451 1.84 -2.64 -25.23
N LEU A 452 0.94 -1.71 -25.50
CA LEU A 452 0.13 -1.07 -24.49
C LEU A 452 -1.18 -1.85 -24.29
N ILE A 453 -1.50 -2.17 -23.06
CA ILE A 453 -2.69 -2.92 -22.69
C ILE A 453 -3.48 -2.18 -21.61
N THR A 454 -4.77 -2.40 -21.57
CA THR A 454 -5.67 -1.87 -20.54
C THR A 454 -5.91 -2.85 -19.39
N ASN A 455 -5.67 -4.15 -19.62
CA ASN A 455 -5.92 -5.21 -18.64
C ASN A 455 -4.91 -6.36 -18.82
N PHE A 456 -4.13 -6.65 -17.77
CA PHE A 456 -3.14 -7.73 -17.77
C PHE A 456 -3.72 -9.17 -17.84
N LEU A 457 -4.99 -9.36 -17.52
CA LEU A 457 -5.60 -10.71 -17.51
C LEU A 457 -6.33 -11.06 -18.81
N ALA A 458 -6.82 -10.04 -19.54
CA ALA A 458 -7.67 -10.22 -20.71
C ALA A 458 -7.41 -9.13 -21.76
N ALA A 459 -6.18 -9.03 -22.23
CA ALA A 459 -5.83 -8.09 -23.30
C ALA A 459 -5.99 -8.76 -24.68
N PRO A 460 -6.80 -8.19 -25.60
CA PRO A 460 -6.91 -8.70 -26.97
C PRO A 460 -5.57 -8.68 -27.70
N GLN A 461 -4.68 -7.75 -27.36
CA GLN A 461 -3.31 -7.65 -27.87
C GLN A 461 -2.48 -8.93 -27.68
N TYR A 462 -2.83 -9.80 -26.73
CA TYR A 462 -2.14 -11.08 -26.58
C TYR A 462 -2.42 -12.03 -27.76
N ASP A 463 -3.65 -12.05 -28.24
CA ASP A 463 -4.02 -12.90 -29.37
C ASP A 463 -3.44 -12.35 -30.67
N GLU A 464 -3.42 -11.02 -30.84
CA GLU A 464 -2.76 -10.35 -31.97
C GLU A 464 -1.26 -10.66 -31.97
N LEU A 465 -0.58 -10.56 -30.82
CA LEU A 465 0.84 -10.89 -30.72
C LEU A 465 1.11 -12.37 -31.04
N ILE A 466 0.26 -13.29 -30.59
CA ILE A 466 0.42 -14.73 -30.88
C ILE A 466 0.28 -14.99 -32.38
N GLU A 467 -0.67 -14.38 -33.06
CA GLU A 467 -0.83 -14.53 -34.53
C GLU A 467 0.37 -13.95 -35.29
N GLU A 468 0.89 -12.80 -34.87
CA GLU A 468 2.09 -12.19 -35.44
C GLU A 468 3.32 -13.10 -35.23
N LEU A 469 3.48 -13.67 -34.03
CA LEU A 469 4.56 -14.60 -33.72
C LEU A 469 4.49 -15.89 -34.55
N LYS A 470 3.29 -16.42 -34.83
CA LYS A 470 3.10 -17.57 -35.72
C LYS A 470 3.53 -17.25 -37.17
N GLN A 471 3.25 -16.05 -37.65
CA GLN A 471 3.65 -15.65 -39.00
C GLN A 471 5.16 -15.50 -39.17
N VAL A 472 5.87 -15.10 -38.11
CA VAL A 472 7.31 -14.84 -38.16
C VAL A 472 8.14 -16.04 -37.75
N ARG A 473 7.61 -16.95 -36.94
CA ARG A 473 8.33 -18.07 -36.30
C ARG A 473 7.65 -19.42 -36.44
N GLY A 474 6.46 -19.49 -37.06
CA GLY A 474 5.68 -20.69 -37.28
C GLY A 474 6.12 -21.51 -38.50
#